data_e1dec7e37053d73587d9f39707033c3c
#
_entry.id   e1dec7e37053d73587d9f39707033c3c
#
_cell.length_a   1.000
_cell.length_b   1.000
_cell.length_c   1.000
_cell.angle_alpha   90.00
_cell.angle_beta   90.00
_cell.angle_gamma   90.00
#
_symmetry.space_group_name_H-M   'P 1'
#
loop_
_entity.id
_entity.type
_entity.pdbx_description
1 polymer ?
#
loop_
_entity_poly.entity_id
_entity_poly.type
_entity_poly.pdbx_seq_one_letter_code
_entity_poly.pdbx_strand_id
1 'polypeptide(L)'
;MAADFTTLVTRLDTVRQTLVATLRTKGVDAAADDSLTVLVGKASLVDSTSGMNQIRNGYQLFRNNTTMVAFPEFDTASFDSMYQMCYGCSALERVPTLSTSLVGNMMYIFYGCTNLVEIGGLDTSLITSASEMFHGCKNLQRIGG
;
A
#
# COMPACT_ATOMS: atom_id res chain seq x y z
N MET A 1 33.42 2.40 -19.35
CA MET A 1 32.87 1.06 -19.01
C MET A 1 31.39 1.25 -18.70
N ALA A 2 30.52 1.05 -19.67
CA ALA A 2 29.11 0.95 -19.44
C ALA A 2 28.87 -0.36 -18.67
N ALA A 3 28.45 -0.29 -17.41
CA ALA A 3 27.89 -1.45 -16.77
C ALA A 3 26.78 -1.94 -17.70
N ASP A 4 26.89 -3.17 -18.18
CA ASP A 4 25.94 -3.72 -19.12
C ASP A 4 24.54 -3.61 -18.53
N PHE A 5 23.70 -2.81 -19.19
CA PHE A 5 22.31 -2.57 -18.75
C PHE A 5 21.55 -3.87 -18.51
N THR A 6 21.85 -4.91 -19.34
CA THR A 6 21.30 -6.25 -19.20
C THR A 6 21.68 -6.87 -17.85
N THR A 7 22.94 -6.74 -17.43
CA THR A 7 23.42 -7.23 -16.13
C THR A 7 22.72 -6.52 -14.97
N LEU A 8 22.51 -5.20 -15.09
CA LEU A 8 21.82 -4.43 -14.07
C LEU A 8 20.35 -4.87 -13.94
N VAL A 9 19.65 -5.01 -15.07
CA VAL A 9 18.25 -5.49 -15.10
C VAL A 9 18.14 -6.87 -14.47
N THR A 10 19.02 -7.80 -14.83
CA THR A 10 19.04 -9.16 -14.26
C THR A 10 19.26 -9.14 -12.74
N ARG A 11 20.16 -8.29 -12.25
CA ARG A 11 20.40 -8.13 -10.80
C ARG A 11 19.19 -7.58 -10.09
N LEU A 12 18.52 -6.57 -10.66
CA LEU A 12 17.29 -6.00 -10.07
C LEU A 12 16.17 -7.03 -10.02
N ASP A 13 16.02 -7.86 -11.07
CA ASP A 13 15.00 -8.90 -11.08
C ASP A 13 15.31 -10.00 -10.05
N THR A 14 16.57 -10.38 -9.88
CA THR A 14 16.99 -11.32 -8.83
C THR A 14 16.68 -10.78 -7.43
N VAL A 15 16.99 -9.51 -7.18
CA VAL A 15 16.68 -8.85 -5.90
C VAL A 15 15.17 -8.84 -5.66
N ARG A 16 14.39 -8.52 -6.67
CA ARG A 16 12.92 -8.52 -6.60
C ARG A 16 12.39 -9.92 -6.24
N GLN A 17 12.82 -10.96 -6.93
CA GLN A 17 12.38 -12.33 -6.67
C GLN A 17 12.77 -12.82 -5.27
N THR A 18 13.98 -12.49 -4.82
CA THR A 18 14.43 -12.79 -3.46
C THR A 18 13.58 -12.10 -2.41
N LEU A 19 13.24 -10.83 -2.64
CA LEU A 19 12.39 -10.07 -1.72
C LEU A 19 10.97 -10.63 -1.67
N VAL A 20 10.38 -11.00 -2.82
CA VAL A 20 9.07 -11.68 -2.88
C VAL A 20 9.10 -12.97 -2.06
N ALA A 21 10.11 -13.83 -2.28
CA ALA A 21 10.24 -15.09 -1.54
C ALA A 21 10.37 -14.85 -0.02
N THR A 22 11.19 -13.88 0.37
CA THR A 22 11.40 -13.53 1.77
C THR A 22 10.11 -13.00 2.43
N LEU A 23 9.36 -12.14 1.74
CA LEU A 23 8.10 -11.61 2.25
C LEU A 23 7.06 -12.72 2.42
N ARG A 24 6.97 -13.64 1.45
CA ARG A 24 6.06 -14.80 1.53
C ARG A 24 6.40 -15.73 2.69
N THR A 25 7.69 -15.98 2.97
CA THR A 25 8.08 -16.80 4.14
C THR A 25 7.75 -16.13 5.46
N LYS A 26 7.59 -14.82 5.44
CA LYS A 26 7.11 -14.03 6.58
C LYS A 26 5.60 -13.78 6.54
N GLY A 27 4.85 -14.47 5.62
CA GLY A 27 3.41 -14.43 5.43
C GLY A 27 2.88 -13.09 4.91
N VAL A 28 3.77 -12.24 4.40
CA VAL A 28 3.35 -11.04 3.70
C VAL A 28 2.95 -11.42 2.29
N ASP A 29 1.75 -11.06 1.87
CA ASP A 29 1.33 -11.29 0.49
C ASP A 29 2.14 -10.39 -0.45
N ALA A 30 2.99 -11.02 -1.24
CA ALA A 30 3.84 -10.38 -2.22
C ALA A 30 3.72 -11.10 -3.56
N ALA A 31 3.18 -10.40 -4.55
CA ALA A 31 3.04 -10.93 -5.90
C ALA A 31 4.39 -10.94 -6.63
N ALA A 32 4.56 -11.88 -7.56
CA ALA A 32 5.79 -11.99 -8.32
C ALA A 32 6.03 -10.80 -9.28
N ASP A 33 4.95 -10.08 -9.61
CA ASP A 33 4.95 -8.89 -10.46
C ASP A 33 4.92 -7.57 -9.68
N ASP A 34 4.92 -7.62 -8.33
CA ASP A 34 5.03 -6.41 -7.52
C ASP A 34 6.30 -5.62 -7.88
N SER A 35 6.18 -4.32 -8.03
CA SER A 35 7.34 -3.45 -8.23
C SER A 35 8.23 -3.44 -6.99
N LEU A 36 9.53 -3.14 -7.16
CA LEU A 36 10.46 -3.01 -6.04
C LEU A 36 9.99 -2.00 -4.99
N THR A 37 9.36 -0.90 -5.42
CA THR A 37 8.81 0.11 -4.50
C THR A 37 7.70 -0.46 -3.62
N VAL A 38 6.80 -1.25 -4.22
CA VAL A 38 5.72 -1.95 -3.48
C VAL A 38 6.30 -2.96 -2.52
N LEU A 39 7.27 -3.76 -2.96
CA LEU A 39 7.89 -4.80 -2.11
C LEU A 39 8.66 -4.20 -0.93
N VAL A 40 9.38 -3.10 -1.15
CA VAL A 40 10.08 -2.38 -0.06
C VAL A 40 9.08 -1.80 0.94
N GLY A 41 7.96 -1.23 0.45
CA GLY A 41 6.87 -0.79 1.30
C GLY A 41 6.31 -1.93 2.15
N LYS A 42 6.02 -3.09 1.53
CA LYS A 42 5.56 -4.28 2.24
C LYS A 42 6.59 -4.80 3.26
N ALA A 43 7.88 -4.75 2.93
CA ALA A 43 8.95 -5.18 3.83
C ALA A 43 9.04 -4.32 5.10
N SER A 44 8.75 -3.02 5.00
CA SER A 44 8.77 -2.11 6.16
C SER A 44 7.64 -2.37 7.17
N LEU A 45 6.64 -3.17 6.80
CA LEU A 45 5.50 -3.51 7.65
C LEU A 45 5.75 -4.75 8.53
N VAL A 46 6.83 -5.48 8.28
CA VAL A 46 7.16 -6.67 9.06
C VAL A 46 7.73 -6.23 10.41
N ASP A 47 6.99 -6.49 11.47
CA ASP A 47 7.50 -6.29 12.83
C ASP A 47 8.63 -7.28 13.12
N SER A 48 9.82 -6.76 13.41
CA SER A 48 11.01 -7.54 13.68
C SER A 48 11.06 -8.16 15.09
N THR A 49 10.14 -7.79 15.97
CA THR A 49 10.21 -8.11 17.40
C THR A 49 9.41 -9.34 17.83
N SER A 50 8.41 -9.78 17.04
CA SER A 50 7.48 -10.80 17.55
C SER A 50 7.54 -12.17 16.89
N GLY A 51 8.35 -12.38 15.85
CA GLY A 51 8.40 -13.66 15.13
C GLY A 51 7.03 -14.10 14.58
N MET A 52 6.01 -13.33 14.81
CA MET A 52 4.64 -13.49 14.30
C MET A 52 4.32 -12.42 13.29
N ASN A 53 4.07 -12.85 12.16
CA ASN A 53 3.72 -12.33 10.87
C ASN A 53 2.53 -11.36 10.86
N GLN A 54 2.60 -10.25 11.60
CA GLN A 54 1.56 -9.24 11.60
C GLN A 54 2.05 -7.95 10.96
N ILE A 55 1.56 -7.69 9.77
CA ILE A 55 1.59 -6.34 9.22
C ILE A 55 0.67 -5.50 10.11
N ARG A 56 1.23 -4.56 10.84
CA ARG A 56 0.45 -3.70 11.76
C ARG A 56 0.25 -2.30 11.27
N ASN A 57 0.91 -1.92 10.16
CA ASN A 57 0.96 -0.54 9.75
C ASN A 57 0.95 -0.39 8.24
N GLY A 58 0.01 0.37 7.74
CA GLY A 58 -0.11 0.74 6.33
C GLY A 58 0.67 2.01 5.94
N TYR A 59 1.61 2.46 6.80
CA TYR A 59 2.38 3.68 6.57
C TYR A 59 3.09 3.67 5.21
N GLN A 60 2.67 4.55 4.30
CA GLN A 60 3.25 4.75 2.96
C GLN A 60 3.35 3.49 2.08
N LEU A 61 2.57 2.44 2.37
CA LEU A 61 2.68 1.11 1.74
C LEU A 61 2.69 1.13 0.21
N PHE A 62 1.82 1.93 -0.40
CA PHE A 62 1.70 2.07 -1.85
C PHE A 62 2.03 3.49 -2.33
N ARG A 63 2.65 4.30 -1.50
CA ARG A 63 2.93 5.70 -1.80
C ARG A 63 3.59 5.86 -3.18
N ASN A 64 3.03 6.77 -4.00
CA ASN A 64 3.49 7.08 -5.35
C ASN A 64 3.50 5.89 -6.32
N ASN A 65 2.70 4.85 -6.06
CA ASN A 65 2.48 3.79 -7.04
C ASN A 65 1.52 4.28 -8.14
N THR A 66 2.06 4.87 -9.18
CA THR A 66 1.30 5.47 -10.28
C THR A 66 0.79 4.46 -11.31
N THR A 67 1.09 3.17 -11.13
CA THR A 67 0.67 2.09 -12.03
C THR A 67 -0.38 1.17 -11.43
N MET A 68 -0.63 1.27 -10.13
CA MET A 68 -1.63 0.46 -9.43
C MET A 68 -3.04 0.95 -9.78
N VAL A 69 -3.75 0.19 -10.61
CA VAL A 69 -5.14 0.50 -11.04
C VAL A 69 -6.16 0.01 -10.02
N ALA A 70 -5.95 -1.17 -9.45
CA ALA A 70 -6.81 -1.77 -8.44
C ALA A 70 -6.04 -1.93 -7.12
N PHE A 71 -6.75 -1.71 -6.01
CA PHE A 71 -6.20 -1.97 -4.69
C PHE A 71 -6.00 -3.47 -4.51
N PRO A 72 -4.81 -3.93 -4.08
CA PRO A 72 -4.56 -5.34 -3.90
C PRO A 72 -5.37 -5.91 -2.73
N GLU A 73 -5.79 -7.16 -2.85
CA GLU A 73 -6.46 -7.87 -1.77
C GLU A 73 -5.46 -8.24 -0.68
N PHE A 74 -5.60 -7.66 0.49
CA PHE A 74 -4.90 -8.08 1.70
C PHE A 74 -5.64 -7.60 2.95
N ASP A 75 -5.38 -8.28 4.06
CA ASP A 75 -6.06 -7.97 5.31
C ASP A 75 -5.48 -6.70 5.97
N THR A 76 -6.33 -5.72 6.23
CA THR A 76 -6.00 -4.47 6.91
C THR A 76 -6.46 -4.43 8.38
N ALA A 77 -7.05 -5.52 8.88
CA ALA A 77 -7.70 -5.54 10.20
C ALA A 77 -6.74 -5.30 11.38
N SER A 78 -5.45 -5.54 11.18
CA SER A 78 -4.41 -5.30 12.20
C SER A 78 -3.75 -3.93 12.11
N PHE A 79 -4.15 -3.07 11.15
CA PHE A 79 -3.54 -1.76 10.96
C PHE A 79 -3.99 -0.76 12.01
N ASP A 80 -3.05 -0.10 12.65
CA ASP A 80 -3.27 1.03 13.55
C ASP A 80 -3.09 2.38 12.86
N SER A 81 -2.39 2.41 11.71
CA SER A 81 -2.17 3.60 10.89
C SER A 81 -2.17 3.26 9.40
N MET A 82 -2.80 4.13 8.62
CA MET A 82 -2.77 4.12 7.15
C MET A 82 -2.26 5.46 6.59
N TYR A 83 -1.38 6.13 7.34
CA TYR A 83 -0.80 7.41 6.94
C TYR A 83 -0.15 7.31 5.55
N GLN A 84 -0.61 8.13 4.60
CA GLN A 84 -0.11 8.19 3.23
C GLN A 84 -0.09 6.84 2.48
N MET A 85 -0.90 5.86 2.88
CA MET A 85 -0.83 4.50 2.33
C MET A 85 -0.93 4.48 0.81
N CYS A 86 -1.84 5.23 0.22
CA CYS A 86 -2.03 5.36 -1.23
C CYS A 86 -1.74 6.79 -1.73
N TYR A 87 -0.89 7.56 -1.04
CA TYR A 87 -0.53 8.91 -1.46
C TYR A 87 0.03 8.90 -2.88
N GLY A 88 -0.55 9.71 -3.78
CA GLY A 88 -0.07 9.84 -5.15
C GLY A 88 -0.31 8.62 -6.05
N CYS A 89 -1.19 7.67 -5.67
CA CYS A 89 -1.58 6.55 -6.50
C CYS A 89 -2.54 7.02 -7.61
N SER A 90 -2.02 7.74 -8.58
CA SER A 90 -2.82 8.44 -9.60
C SER A 90 -3.62 7.53 -10.53
N ALA A 91 -3.18 6.27 -10.73
CA ALA A 91 -3.89 5.30 -11.55
C ALA A 91 -4.98 4.53 -10.79
N LEU A 92 -5.01 4.60 -9.45
CA LEU A 92 -5.94 3.85 -8.62
C LEU A 92 -7.38 4.30 -8.89
N GLU A 93 -8.24 3.34 -9.29
CA GLU A 93 -9.64 3.60 -9.64
C GLU A 93 -10.63 3.20 -8.54
N ARG A 94 -10.35 2.09 -7.87
CA ARG A 94 -11.25 1.52 -6.86
C ARG A 94 -10.51 0.95 -5.68
N VAL A 95 -11.09 1.16 -4.51
CA VAL A 95 -10.64 0.58 -3.24
C VAL A 95 -11.79 -0.22 -2.65
N PRO A 96 -11.57 -1.48 -2.26
CA PRO A 96 -12.61 -2.29 -1.61
C PRO A 96 -12.92 -1.75 -0.21
N THR A 97 -13.87 -2.36 0.48
CA THR A 97 -14.06 -2.12 1.91
C THR A 97 -12.81 -2.52 2.66
N LEU A 98 -12.23 -1.59 3.41
CA LEU A 98 -11.07 -1.83 4.24
C LEU A 98 -11.48 -2.05 5.70
N SER A 99 -10.83 -2.99 6.37
CA SER A 99 -10.97 -3.16 7.81
C SER A 99 -10.16 -2.06 8.51
N THR A 100 -10.84 -1.03 8.98
CA THR A 100 -10.22 0.18 9.54
C THR A 100 -10.59 0.44 11.01
N SER A 101 -11.19 -0.54 11.68
CA SER A 101 -11.70 -0.40 13.05
C SER A 101 -10.64 -0.11 14.10
N LEU A 102 -9.35 -0.36 13.83
CA LEU A 102 -8.23 -0.05 14.72
C LEU A 102 -7.42 1.16 14.25
N VAL A 103 -7.76 1.75 13.09
CA VAL A 103 -6.95 2.81 12.49
C VAL A 103 -7.23 4.15 13.14
N GLY A 104 -6.21 4.72 13.79
CA GLY A 104 -6.28 6.07 14.36
C GLY A 104 -5.83 7.18 13.41
N ASN A 105 -4.98 6.87 12.45
CA ASN A 105 -4.39 7.86 11.55
C ASN A 105 -4.59 7.51 10.08
N MET A 106 -5.38 8.33 9.37
CA MET A 106 -5.64 8.23 7.93
C MET A 106 -5.24 9.50 7.17
N MET A 107 -4.36 10.34 7.73
CA MET A 107 -3.91 11.56 7.03
C MET A 107 -3.34 11.21 5.67
N TYR A 108 -3.78 11.94 4.65
CA TYR A 108 -3.31 11.84 3.27
C TYR A 108 -3.44 10.45 2.63
N ILE A 109 -4.27 9.55 3.16
CA ILE A 109 -4.33 8.14 2.72
C ILE A 109 -4.54 8.01 1.20
N PHE A 110 -5.43 8.81 0.60
CA PHE A 110 -5.72 8.84 -0.83
C PHE A 110 -5.36 10.18 -1.48
N TYR A 111 -4.47 10.97 -0.87
CA TYR A 111 -4.06 12.25 -1.44
C TYR A 111 -3.54 12.08 -2.87
N GLY A 112 -4.07 12.85 -3.82
CA GLY A 112 -3.62 12.82 -5.21
C GLY A 112 -4.00 11.56 -6.00
N CYS A 113 -4.92 10.74 -5.51
CA CYS A 113 -5.50 9.62 -6.25
C CYS A 113 -6.49 10.15 -7.31
N THR A 114 -5.96 10.74 -8.37
CA THR A 114 -6.76 11.52 -9.35
C THR A 114 -7.80 10.70 -10.09
N ASN A 115 -7.57 9.39 -10.31
CA ASN A 115 -8.50 8.50 -11.02
C ASN A 115 -9.43 7.73 -10.07
N LEU A 116 -9.31 7.93 -8.76
CA LEU A 116 -10.11 7.20 -7.78
C LEU A 116 -11.59 7.59 -7.92
N VAL A 117 -12.44 6.59 -8.21
CA VAL A 117 -13.89 6.75 -8.44
C VAL A 117 -14.68 6.27 -7.25
N GLU A 118 -14.26 5.18 -6.64
CA GLU A 118 -15.02 4.51 -5.59
C GLU A 118 -14.13 3.97 -4.48
N ILE A 119 -14.59 4.16 -3.27
CA ILE A 119 -14.04 3.54 -2.06
C ILE A 119 -15.16 2.76 -1.40
N GLY A 120 -14.88 1.52 -1.00
CA GLY A 120 -15.76 0.73 -0.14
C GLY A 120 -15.90 1.33 1.26
N GLY A 121 -16.46 0.61 2.18
CA GLY A 121 -16.66 1.09 3.54
C GLY A 121 -15.34 1.38 4.27
N LEU A 122 -15.35 2.45 5.08
CA LEU A 122 -14.30 2.82 6.01
C LEU A 122 -14.91 3.00 7.40
N ASP A 123 -14.48 2.23 8.38
CA ASP A 123 -14.82 2.52 9.77
C ASP A 123 -13.97 3.69 10.27
N THR A 124 -14.60 4.79 10.59
CA THR A 124 -13.94 6.02 11.03
C THR A 124 -14.07 6.28 12.53
N SER A 125 -14.60 5.33 13.27
CA SER A 125 -14.96 5.48 14.70
C SER A 125 -13.77 5.80 15.60
N LEU A 126 -12.57 5.30 15.30
CA LEU A 126 -11.35 5.55 16.08
C LEU A 126 -10.40 6.55 15.43
N ILE A 127 -10.78 7.18 14.33
CA ILE A 127 -9.90 8.13 13.65
C ILE A 127 -9.67 9.37 14.49
N THR A 128 -8.41 9.64 14.78
CA THR A 128 -7.96 10.88 15.45
C THR A 128 -7.39 11.90 14.48
N SER A 129 -6.99 11.44 13.28
CA SER A 129 -6.41 12.31 12.26
C SER A 129 -6.77 11.83 10.85
N ALA A 130 -7.44 12.72 10.07
CA ALA A 130 -7.89 12.47 8.70
C ALA A 130 -7.64 13.66 7.75
N SER A 131 -6.65 14.52 8.07
CA SER A 131 -6.38 15.70 7.26
C SER A 131 -6.05 15.32 5.82
N GLU A 132 -6.67 16.04 4.88
CA GLU A 132 -6.46 15.92 3.44
C GLU A 132 -6.58 14.49 2.86
N MET A 133 -7.40 13.66 3.52
CA MET A 133 -7.60 12.25 3.19
C MET A 133 -7.95 12.02 1.73
N PHE A 134 -8.74 12.90 1.12
CA PHE A 134 -9.20 12.81 -0.28
C PHE A 134 -8.78 14.01 -1.13
N HIS A 135 -7.81 14.80 -0.67
CA HIS A 135 -7.35 15.95 -1.44
C HIS A 135 -6.84 15.53 -2.83
N GLY A 136 -7.34 16.17 -3.87
CA GLY A 136 -6.95 15.84 -5.25
C GLY A 136 -7.61 14.60 -5.85
N CYS A 137 -8.53 13.92 -5.15
CA CYS A 137 -9.36 12.84 -5.70
C CYS A 137 -10.46 13.40 -6.60
N LYS A 138 -10.08 13.89 -7.78
CA LYS A 138 -10.97 14.68 -8.66
C LYS A 138 -12.15 13.89 -9.23
N ASN A 139 -12.01 12.56 -9.31
CA ASN A 139 -13.01 11.67 -9.90
C ASN A 139 -13.82 10.91 -8.85
N LEU A 140 -13.58 11.14 -7.54
CA LEU A 140 -14.25 10.41 -6.48
C LEU A 140 -15.76 10.71 -6.47
N GLN A 141 -16.58 9.67 -6.65
CA GLN A 141 -18.03 9.76 -6.74
C GLN A 141 -18.74 9.09 -5.57
N ARG A 142 -18.13 8.04 -5.00
CA ARG A 142 -18.78 7.23 -3.98
C ARG A 142 -17.80 6.76 -2.90
N ILE A 143 -18.25 6.91 -1.66
CA ILE A 143 -17.65 6.25 -0.50
C ILE A 143 -18.77 5.42 0.12
N GLY A 144 -18.56 4.10 0.23
CA GLY A 144 -19.49 3.20 0.88
C GLY A 144 -19.42 3.36 2.41
N GLY A 145 -20.53 3.12 3.08
CA GLY A 145 -20.66 3.10 4.52
C GLY A 145 -21.56 1.98 4.95
#